data_5f9201e8c79a2e31670ae4345eb2d42f
#
_entry.id   5f9201e8c79a2e31670ae4345eb2d42f
#
_cell.length_a   1.000
_cell.length_b   1.000
_cell.length_c   1.000
_cell.angle_alpha   90.00
_cell.angle_beta   90.00
_cell.angle_gamma   90.00
#
_symmetry.space_group_name_H-M   'P 1'
#
loop_
_entity.id
_entity.type
_entity.pdbx_description
1 polymer ?
#
loop_
_entity_poly.entity_id
_entity_poly.type
_entity_poly.pdbx_seq_one_letter_code
_entity_poly.pdbx_strand_id
1 'polypeptide(L)'
;YNGYMATRELLRAIERAGSTNNLKVIKQLEGHKMSAADRMQHFDAYIDPATHQVQQTIYLARRNAKPTDNTDHFEILSWTKPEAALDDDAPGKCKLKADADVPSYEM
;
A
#
# COMPACT_ATOMS: atom_id res chain seq x y z
N TYR A 1 -10.58 -6.10 1.62
CA TYR A 1 -9.83 -5.31 0.66
C TYR A 1 -8.33 -5.28 0.98
N ASN A 2 -7.95 -4.83 2.17
CA ASN A 2 -6.53 -4.64 2.53
C ASN A 2 -5.73 -5.95 2.48
N GLY A 3 -6.26 -7.03 3.05
CA GLY A 3 -5.60 -8.35 3.01
C GLY A 3 -5.46 -8.90 1.59
N TYR A 4 -6.49 -8.76 0.77
CA TYR A 4 -6.47 -9.16 -0.63
C TYR A 4 -5.42 -8.37 -1.42
N MET A 5 -5.39 -7.04 -1.30
CA MET A 5 -4.45 -6.19 -2.01
C MET A 5 -3.00 -6.42 -1.56
N ALA A 6 -2.76 -6.55 -0.26
CA ALA A 6 -1.43 -6.83 0.27
C ALA A 6 -0.88 -8.16 -0.24
N THR A 7 -1.68 -9.22 -0.20
CA THR A 7 -1.29 -10.55 -0.68
C THR A 7 -1.03 -10.54 -2.18
N ARG A 8 -1.89 -9.89 -2.96
CA ARG A 8 -1.73 -9.78 -4.42
C ARG A 8 -0.43 -9.06 -4.78
N GLU A 9 -0.13 -7.94 -4.14
CA GLU A 9 1.10 -7.19 -4.40
C GLU A 9 2.35 -7.96 -3.98
N LEU A 10 2.29 -8.70 -2.88
CA LEU A 10 3.38 -9.59 -2.47
C LEU A 10 3.65 -10.68 -3.51
N LEU A 11 2.61 -11.35 -3.99
CA LEU A 11 2.75 -12.39 -5.01
C LEU A 11 3.29 -11.84 -6.33
N ARG A 12 2.84 -10.66 -6.74
CA ARG A 12 3.36 -9.97 -7.92
C ARG A 12 4.83 -9.57 -7.77
N ALA A 13 5.24 -9.15 -6.57
CA ALA A 13 6.62 -8.84 -6.29
C ALA A 13 7.52 -10.08 -6.35
N ILE A 14 7.07 -11.22 -5.83
CA ILE A 14 7.76 -12.50 -5.93
C ILE A 14 7.92 -12.91 -7.40
N GLU A 15 6.88 -12.76 -8.20
CA GLU A 15 6.91 -13.05 -9.63
C GLU A 15 7.94 -12.16 -10.37
N ARG A 16 7.94 -10.85 -10.11
CA ARG A 16 8.91 -9.92 -10.70
C ARG A 16 10.35 -10.19 -10.26
N ALA A 17 10.53 -10.57 -8.99
CA ALA A 17 11.85 -10.92 -8.45
C ALA A 17 12.37 -12.25 -8.98
N GLY A 18 11.47 -13.14 -9.40
CA GLY A 18 11.81 -14.51 -9.79
C GLY A 18 12.38 -15.34 -8.64
N SER A 19 12.11 -14.96 -7.39
CA SER A 19 12.68 -15.57 -6.19
C SER A 19 11.79 -15.28 -4.98
N THR A 20 11.85 -16.15 -3.98
CA THR A 20 11.22 -15.94 -2.67
C THR A 20 12.18 -15.35 -1.63
N ASN A 21 13.41 -14.99 -2.05
CA ASN A 21 14.37 -14.31 -1.19
C ASN A 21 13.80 -12.97 -0.71
N ASN A 22 13.78 -12.75 0.60
CA ASN A 22 13.15 -11.58 1.20
C ASN A 22 13.72 -10.26 0.68
N LEU A 23 15.04 -10.12 0.55
CA LEU A 23 15.67 -8.89 0.10
C LEU A 23 15.34 -8.59 -1.36
N LYS A 24 15.31 -9.59 -2.23
CA LYS A 24 14.93 -9.44 -3.64
C LYS A 24 13.47 -9.01 -3.80
N VAL A 25 12.57 -9.58 -2.99
CA VAL A 25 11.14 -9.22 -2.99
C VAL A 25 10.94 -7.81 -2.47
N ILE A 26 11.61 -7.41 -1.39
CA ILE A 26 11.54 -6.06 -0.83
C ILE A 26 11.98 -5.03 -1.87
N LYS A 27 13.05 -5.27 -2.61
CA LYS A 27 13.51 -4.36 -3.69
C LYS A 27 12.48 -4.17 -4.80
N GLN A 28 11.70 -5.20 -5.11
CA GLN A 28 10.62 -5.09 -6.10
C GLN A 28 9.42 -4.30 -5.57
N LEU A 29 9.23 -4.24 -4.26
CA LEU A 29 8.15 -3.48 -3.64
C LEU A 29 8.52 -2.01 -3.43
N GLU A 30 9.78 -1.69 -3.16
CA GLU A 30 10.25 -0.31 -2.93
C GLU A 30 9.98 0.57 -4.15
N GLY A 31 9.22 1.66 -3.96
CA GLY A 31 8.87 2.60 -5.02
C GLY A 31 7.88 2.06 -6.06
N HIS A 32 7.33 0.86 -5.87
CA HIS A 32 6.37 0.27 -6.80
C HIS A 32 5.08 1.09 -6.85
N LYS A 33 4.66 1.44 -8.06
CA LYS A 33 3.42 2.18 -8.32
C LYS A 33 2.30 1.23 -8.72
N MET A 34 1.11 1.50 -8.21
CA MET A 34 -0.10 0.73 -8.48
C MET A 34 -1.16 1.67 -9.03
N SER A 35 -1.78 1.31 -10.16
CA SER A 35 -2.79 2.16 -10.78
C SER A 35 -4.07 2.25 -9.95
N ALA A 36 -4.75 3.38 -10.03
CA ALA A 36 -6.04 3.61 -9.39
C ALA A 36 -7.07 2.54 -9.78
N ALA A 37 -7.15 2.20 -11.06
CA ALA A 37 -8.07 1.19 -11.58
C ALA A 37 -7.78 -0.21 -11.02
N ASP A 38 -6.51 -0.60 -10.96
CA ASP A 38 -6.10 -1.89 -10.43
C ASP A 38 -6.38 -2.03 -8.93
N ARG A 39 -6.28 -0.94 -8.20
CA ARG A 39 -6.60 -0.88 -6.76
C ARG A 39 -8.05 -0.55 -6.46
N MET A 40 -8.85 -0.24 -7.45
CA MET A 40 -10.24 0.20 -7.28
C MET A 40 -10.35 1.42 -6.34
N GLN A 41 -9.43 2.36 -6.48
CA GLN A 41 -9.37 3.61 -5.72
C GLN A 41 -9.36 4.82 -6.67
N HIS A 42 -9.51 6.04 -6.10
CA HIS A 42 -9.57 7.26 -6.90
C HIS A 42 -8.22 7.68 -7.49
N PHE A 43 -7.13 7.39 -6.78
CA PHE A 43 -5.79 7.80 -7.17
C PHE A 43 -4.84 6.62 -7.23
N ASP A 44 -3.79 6.74 -8.04
CA ASP A 44 -2.69 5.79 -8.05
C ASP A 44 -2.05 5.72 -6.66
N ALA A 45 -1.59 4.54 -6.29
CA ALA A 45 -0.88 4.32 -5.05
C ALA A 45 0.58 3.96 -5.32
N TYR A 46 1.42 4.10 -4.31
CA TYR A 46 2.80 3.67 -4.37
C TYR A 46 3.31 3.23 -3.00
N ILE A 47 4.39 2.45 -3.00
CA ILE A 47 5.08 2.07 -1.77
C ILE A 47 6.27 3.00 -1.60
N ASP A 48 6.29 3.77 -0.52
CA ASP A 48 7.38 4.69 -0.21
C ASP A 48 8.66 3.90 0.09
N PRO A 49 9.74 4.07 -0.68
CA PRO A 49 10.98 3.33 -0.46
C PRO A 49 11.69 3.69 0.84
N ALA A 50 11.44 4.89 1.39
CA ALA A 50 12.06 5.33 2.64
C ALA A 50 11.38 4.77 3.89
N THR A 51 10.06 4.60 3.86
CA THR A 51 9.26 4.18 5.02
C THR A 51 8.64 2.80 4.86
N HIS A 52 8.62 2.23 3.66
CA HIS A 52 7.93 1.00 3.26
C HIS A 52 6.41 1.06 3.46
N GLN A 53 5.86 2.26 3.63
CA GLN A 53 4.41 2.45 3.75
C GLN A 53 3.76 2.56 2.38
N VAL A 54 2.57 1.99 2.25
CA VAL A 54 1.73 2.19 1.07
C VAL A 54 1.06 3.54 1.17
N GLN A 55 1.36 4.42 0.22
CA GLN A 55 0.68 5.69 0.07
C GLN A 55 -0.49 5.50 -0.88
N GLN A 56 -1.69 5.66 -0.38
CA GLN A 56 -2.92 5.36 -1.11
C GLN A 56 -3.99 6.41 -0.84
N THR A 57 -5.09 6.35 -1.58
CA THR A 57 -6.25 7.20 -1.34
C THR A 57 -6.81 6.96 0.06
N ILE A 58 -7.01 8.03 0.81
CA ILE A 58 -7.67 7.99 2.12
C ILE A 58 -9.10 8.48 1.96
N TYR A 59 -10.04 7.73 2.49
CA TYR A 59 -11.47 8.04 2.42
C TYR A 59 -12.00 8.47 3.78
N LEU A 60 -12.80 9.53 3.78
CA LEU A 60 -13.66 9.88 4.90
C LEU A 60 -15.07 9.37 4.61
N ALA A 61 -15.60 8.52 5.47
CA ALA A 61 -16.91 7.92 5.30
C ALA A 61 -17.75 8.05 6.57
N ARG A 62 -19.06 8.01 6.41
CA ARG A 62 -20.01 7.89 7.52
C ARG A 62 -20.95 6.73 7.27
N ARG A 63 -21.67 6.31 8.32
CA ARG A 63 -22.70 5.29 8.18
C ARG A 63 -23.78 5.77 7.22
N ASN A 64 -24.13 4.92 6.26
CA ASN A 64 -25.18 5.23 5.29
C ASN A 64 -26.56 5.13 5.97
N ALA A 65 -27.28 6.27 6.00
CA ALA A 65 -28.62 6.35 6.58
C ALA A 65 -29.71 5.77 5.68
N LYS A 66 -29.42 5.65 4.37
CA LYS A 66 -30.34 5.16 3.34
C LYS A 66 -29.65 4.09 2.47
N PRO A 67 -29.36 2.90 3.03
CA PRO A 67 -28.67 1.86 2.29
C PRO A 67 -29.57 1.31 1.16
N THR A 68 -28.94 1.02 0.02
CA THR A 68 -29.63 0.39 -1.13
C THR A 68 -29.76 -1.12 -0.96
N ASP A 69 -28.86 -1.74 -0.17
CA ASP A 69 -28.87 -3.16 0.14
C ASP A 69 -28.16 -3.43 1.49
N ASN A 70 -28.04 -4.69 1.87
CA ASN A 70 -27.42 -5.11 3.16
C ASN A 70 -25.89 -4.90 3.21
N THR A 71 -25.23 -4.59 2.08
CA THR A 71 -23.79 -4.38 1.99
C THR A 71 -23.42 -2.90 1.92
N ASP A 72 -24.39 -2.01 1.69
CA ASP A 72 -24.20 -0.57 1.54
C ASP A 72 -24.14 0.13 2.90
N HIS A 73 -23.08 -0.15 3.67
CA HIS A 73 -22.95 0.29 5.06
C HIS A 73 -22.46 1.74 5.20
N PHE A 74 -21.67 2.24 4.24
CA PHE A 74 -20.96 3.51 4.36
C PHE A 74 -21.21 4.42 3.16
N GLU A 75 -21.34 5.70 3.45
CA GLU A 75 -21.36 6.78 2.46
C GLU A 75 -20.00 7.47 2.47
N ILE A 76 -19.35 7.56 1.31
CA ILE A 76 -18.06 8.24 1.15
C ILE A 76 -18.32 9.75 1.05
N LEU A 77 -17.77 10.51 1.99
CA LEU A 77 -17.93 11.97 2.05
C LEU A 77 -16.83 12.70 1.28
N SER A 78 -15.61 12.22 1.36
CA SER A 78 -14.47 12.81 0.68
C SER A 78 -13.33 11.80 0.55
N TRP A 79 -12.36 12.13 -0.30
CA TRP A 79 -11.14 11.35 -0.47
C TRP A 79 -9.94 12.28 -0.59
N THR A 80 -8.79 11.81 -0.13
CA THR A 80 -7.54 12.56 -0.07
C THR A 80 -6.48 11.87 -0.93
N LYS A 81 -5.72 12.64 -1.70
CA LYS A 81 -4.60 12.14 -2.50
C LYS A 81 -3.50 11.54 -1.61
N PRO A 82 -2.77 10.52 -2.10
CA PRO A 82 -1.68 9.92 -1.32
C PRO A 82 -0.67 10.92 -0.78
N GLU A 83 -0.25 11.89 -1.59
CA GLU A 83 0.74 12.90 -1.20
C GLU A 83 0.24 13.82 -0.08
N ALA A 84 -1.04 14.13 -0.06
CA ALA A 84 -1.65 14.97 0.99
C ALA A 84 -1.89 14.21 2.30
N ALA A 85 -1.81 12.89 2.27
CA ALA A 85 -1.94 12.03 3.45
C ALA A 85 -0.59 11.70 4.11
N LEU A 86 0.52 12.17 3.54
CA LEU A 86 1.84 11.99 4.13
C LEU A 86 1.97 12.79 5.44
N ASP A 87 2.51 12.12 6.45
CA ASP A 87 3.04 12.81 7.62
C ASP A 87 4.39 13.41 7.26
N ASP A 88 4.49 14.74 7.22
CA ASP A 88 5.70 15.47 6.84
C ASP A 88 6.93 15.08 7.67
N ASP A 89 6.70 14.63 8.89
CA ASP A 89 7.77 14.20 9.81
C ASP A 89 8.17 12.74 9.62
N ALA A 90 7.34 11.91 9.02
CA ALA A 90 7.56 10.46 8.94
C ALA A 90 8.84 10.07 8.19
N PRO A 91 9.17 10.67 7.02
CA PRO A 91 10.40 10.33 6.31
C PRO A 91 11.67 10.62 7.11
N GLY A 92 11.66 11.67 7.94
CA GLY A 92 12.82 12.02 8.76
C GLY A 92 12.99 11.17 10.01
N LYS A 93 11.90 10.62 10.54
CA LYS A 93 11.87 9.81 11.77
C LYS A 93 11.99 8.32 11.53
N CYS A 94 11.51 7.85 10.40
CA CYS A 94 11.54 6.44 10.03
C CYS A 94 12.92 6.07 9.49
N LYS A 95 13.67 5.29 10.26
CA LYS A 95 14.98 4.76 9.85
C LYS A 95 14.89 3.25 9.72
N LEU A 96 14.84 2.78 8.50
CA LEU A 96 14.90 1.35 8.19
C LEU A 96 16.35 0.87 8.27
N LYS A 97 16.54 -0.41 8.59
CA LYS A 97 17.85 -1.04 8.53
C LYS A 97 18.36 -1.07 7.09
N ALA A 98 19.66 -0.87 6.92
CA ALA A 98 20.28 -1.11 5.62
C ALA A 98 20.14 -2.58 5.22
N ASP A 99 20.04 -2.87 3.92
CA ASP A 99 19.90 -4.24 3.40
C ASP A 99 20.98 -5.19 3.91
N ALA A 100 22.21 -4.66 4.11
CA ALA A 100 23.34 -5.44 4.65
C ALA A 100 23.12 -5.92 6.10
N ASP A 101 22.26 -5.23 6.86
CA ASP A 101 21.95 -5.55 8.27
C ASP A 101 20.71 -6.43 8.42
N VAL A 102 20.06 -6.77 7.32
CA VAL A 102 18.85 -7.59 7.30
C VAL A 102 19.22 -9.02 6.90
N PRO A 103 18.88 -10.04 7.73
CA PRO A 103 19.13 -11.42 7.34
C PRO A 103 18.42 -11.79 6.03
N SER A 104 19.12 -12.53 5.18
CA SER A 104 18.54 -13.04 3.92
C SER A 104 17.91 -14.42 4.16
N TYR A 105 16.68 -14.58 3.70
CA TYR A 105 15.92 -15.82 3.81
C TYR A 105 15.37 -16.25 2.44
N GLU A 106 15.43 -17.55 2.18
CA GLU A 106 14.75 -18.19 1.04
C GLU A 106 13.88 -19.34 1.56
N MET A 107 12.69 -19.43 0.96
CA MET A 107 11.82 -20.60 1.20
C MET A 107 11.90 -21.57 0.03
#